data_b667deacb317d938795144d82e8dfeb7
#
_entry.id   b667deacb317d938795144d82e8dfeb7
#
_cell.length_a   1.000
_cell.length_b   1.000
_cell.length_c   1.000
_cell.angle_alpha   90.00
_cell.angle_beta   90.00
_cell.angle_gamma   90.00
#
_symmetry.space_group_name_H-M   'P 1'
#
loop_
_entity.id
_entity.type
_entity.pdbx_description
1 polymer ?
#
loop_
_entity_poly.entity_id
_entity_poly.type
_entity_poly.pdbx_seq_one_letter_code
_entity_poly.pdbx_strand_id
1 'polypeptide(L)'
;MRFPLLLFTALGSLATEAQTTCIDQTFLADVPSVQVLKVVELPDGKVLMGGTFTNYAGSSYDHLVRLNADGSLDYTFNSGHEGPQNSVYDIDVMPDGRILICGNFLQYNGVNSYFVARLHADGTLDPTFNIPPNSINGAVNAVAWHEENKVVAAGDFFECYGHSKPHIVRFNSSGTVDTTFQIGTGFTTNVYDLEVLPNMQILVAGAFFQYNGNSCGRLALLNTDGTYDPSMSNSPGFNGIARHIEVQTDGKILVGGSFDQHNGQDSWGLARLDPDGSADPAFTSPFYPYAPIFAIAVQADGKIVVGGEWTENMYAVGVGPGTPRLTRLLPDGTRDATFAIGAGPGDLGTETFYIRDVAVLSTGKILVAGRFTKFDSEIQYQQIIRLNENLNVGVTDIAPAADIDAIMDRNNDRIRLTTPEQLRGTFQLVNAAGQVVSEGAVSNRTTYISTASVSQGVHVLRVQTSDGALHSVKLVL
;
A
#
# COMPACT_ATOMS: atom_id res chain seq x y z
N MET A 1 54.66 -4.30 -50.26
CA MET A 1 53.93 -3.35 -49.47
C MET A 1 53.00 -4.15 -48.53
N ARG A 2 53.31 -4.19 -47.24
CA ARG A 2 52.52 -4.87 -46.21
C ARG A 2 51.75 -3.80 -45.46
N PHE A 3 50.43 -3.86 -45.48
CA PHE A 3 49.54 -3.04 -44.62
C PHE A 3 49.37 -3.73 -43.27
N PRO A 4 49.47 -3.02 -42.14
CA PRO A 4 49.16 -3.59 -40.84
C PRO A 4 47.65 -3.53 -40.61
N LEU A 5 47.08 -4.66 -40.15
CA LEU A 5 45.71 -4.83 -39.70
C LEU A 5 45.60 -4.16 -38.32
N LEU A 6 44.84 -3.07 -38.21
CA LEU A 6 44.48 -2.48 -36.92
C LEU A 6 43.29 -3.29 -36.33
N LEU A 7 43.61 -3.99 -35.25
CA LEU A 7 42.61 -4.65 -34.42
C LEU A 7 42.02 -3.62 -33.44
N PHE A 8 40.79 -3.17 -33.69
CA PHE A 8 40.03 -2.40 -32.73
C PHE A 8 39.45 -3.38 -31.73
N THR A 9 40.01 -3.49 -30.55
CA THR A 9 39.38 -4.08 -29.37
C THR A 9 38.47 -3.03 -28.74
N ALA A 10 37.16 -3.10 -29.01
CA ALA A 10 36.18 -2.39 -28.24
C ALA A 10 36.02 -3.11 -26.88
N LEU A 11 36.72 -2.61 -25.85
CA LEU A 11 36.35 -2.90 -24.48
C LEU A 11 35.11 -2.08 -24.17
N GLY A 12 33.96 -2.72 -24.34
CA GLY A 12 32.72 -2.26 -23.73
C GLY A 12 32.84 -2.44 -22.22
N SER A 13 33.04 -1.35 -21.49
CA SER A 13 32.85 -1.33 -20.05
C SER A 13 31.37 -1.57 -19.78
N LEU A 14 31.02 -2.77 -19.35
CA LEU A 14 29.77 -3.03 -18.64
C LEU A 14 29.90 -2.36 -17.26
N ALA A 15 29.57 -1.07 -17.18
CA ALA A 15 29.21 -0.45 -15.94
C ALA A 15 27.86 -1.04 -15.55
N THR A 16 27.85 -2.07 -14.73
CA THR A 16 26.66 -2.46 -13.98
C THR A 16 26.41 -1.36 -12.97
N GLU A 17 25.57 -0.39 -13.34
CA GLU A 17 24.96 0.51 -12.39
C GLU A 17 24.20 -0.37 -11.40
N ALA A 18 24.66 -0.46 -10.17
CA ALA A 18 23.87 -0.96 -9.06
C ALA A 18 22.84 0.12 -8.73
N GLN A 19 21.84 0.27 -9.57
CA GLN A 19 20.63 0.99 -9.28
C GLN A 19 19.99 0.24 -8.11
N THR A 20 20.04 0.80 -6.89
CA THR A 20 19.27 0.29 -5.77
C THR A 20 17.79 0.53 -6.10
N THR A 21 17.21 -0.41 -6.82
CA THR A 21 15.81 -0.32 -7.23
C THR A 21 14.94 -0.33 -5.98
N CYS A 22 13.98 0.57 -5.92
CA CYS A 22 12.96 0.56 -4.86
C CYS A 22 12.17 -0.76 -4.87
N ILE A 23 12.17 -1.46 -6.00
CA ILE A 23 11.50 -2.73 -6.22
C ILE A 23 12.32 -3.87 -5.61
N ASP A 24 11.67 -4.74 -4.88
CA ASP A 24 12.26 -5.97 -4.41
C ASP A 24 12.41 -6.98 -5.55
N GLN A 25 13.63 -7.12 -6.06
CA GLN A 25 13.97 -8.03 -7.16
C GLN A 25 13.83 -9.52 -6.79
N THR A 26 13.61 -9.84 -5.52
CA THR A 26 13.37 -11.23 -5.07
C THR A 26 11.89 -11.62 -5.13
N PHE A 27 11.00 -10.68 -5.44
CA PHE A 27 9.57 -10.94 -5.63
C PHE A 27 9.24 -10.87 -7.12
N LEU A 28 9.12 -12.03 -7.72
CA LEU A 28 8.87 -12.18 -9.16
C LEU A 28 7.46 -12.74 -9.37
N ALA A 29 6.45 -11.91 -9.13
CA ALA A 29 5.08 -12.28 -9.45
C ALA A 29 4.87 -12.28 -10.97
N ASP A 30 4.22 -13.33 -11.49
CA ASP A 30 3.71 -13.30 -12.85
C ASP A 30 2.62 -12.23 -13.00
N VAL A 31 2.47 -11.75 -14.22
CA VAL A 31 1.54 -10.66 -14.52
C VAL A 31 0.13 -11.22 -14.68
N PRO A 32 -0.82 -10.88 -13.81
CA PRO A 32 -2.22 -11.22 -14.05
C PRO A 32 -2.76 -10.43 -15.25
N SER A 33 -3.73 -11.02 -15.96
CA SER A 33 -4.27 -10.47 -17.22
C SER A 33 -5.05 -9.17 -17.03
N VAL A 34 -5.50 -8.87 -15.80
CA VAL A 34 -6.35 -7.70 -15.47
C VAL A 34 -5.91 -7.14 -14.11
N GLN A 35 -6.81 -6.57 -13.31
CA GLN A 35 -6.45 -5.87 -12.08
C GLN A 35 -6.46 -6.78 -10.84
N VAL A 36 -5.56 -6.48 -9.90
CA VAL A 36 -5.58 -6.97 -8.53
C VAL A 36 -6.34 -5.97 -7.66
N LEU A 37 -7.25 -6.49 -6.83
CA LEU A 37 -8.13 -5.67 -5.98
C LEU A 37 -7.78 -5.73 -4.50
N LYS A 38 -7.27 -6.89 -4.04
CA LYS A 38 -6.91 -7.14 -2.65
C LYS A 38 -5.68 -8.02 -2.54
N VAL A 39 -4.79 -7.68 -1.62
CA VAL A 39 -3.62 -8.49 -1.26
C VAL A 39 -3.53 -8.64 0.26
N VAL A 40 -3.25 -9.85 0.74
CA VAL A 40 -3.16 -10.16 2.17
C VAL A 40 -1.97 -11.06 2.44
N GLU A 41 -1.09 -10.67 3.36
CA GLU A 41 -0.02 -11.56 3.84
C GLU A 41 -0.58 -12.59 4.82
N LEU A 42 -0.18 -13.83 4.64
CA LEU A 42 -0.48 -14.92 5.56
C LEU A 42 0.61 -15.05 6.64
N PRO A 43 0.33 -15.67 7.80
CA PRO A 43 1.32 -15.84 8.87
C PRO A 43 2.60 -16.59 8.47
N ASP A 44 2.57 -17.37 7.39
CA ASP A 44 3.73 -18.09 6.83
C ASP A 44 4.52 -17.27 5.79
N GLY A 45 4.16 -15.98 5.59
CA GLY A 45 4.78 -15.06 4.64
C GLY A 45 4.33 -15.25 3.19
N LYS A 46 3.38 -16.14 2.91
CA LYS A 46 2.72 -16.23 1.61
C LYS A 46 1.73 -15.09 1.43
N VAL A 47 1.34 -14.82 0.19
CA VAL A 47 0.42 -13.74 -0.16
C VAL A 47 -0.81 -14.30 -0.85
N LEU A 48 -1.99 -13.99 -0.32
CA LEU A 48 -3.25 -14.15 -1.05
C LEU A 48 -3.48 -12.92 -1.93
N MET A 49 -3.93 -13.15 -3.14
CA MET A 49 -4.24 -12.12 -4.12
C MET A 49 -5.61 -12.38 -4.74
N GLY A 50 -6.51 -11.42 -4.57
CA GLY A 50 -7.86 -11.41 -5.13
C GLY A 50 -8.03 -10.32 -6.19
N GLY A 51 -8.91 -10.53 -7.17
CA GLY A 51 -9.12 -9.52 -8.21
C GLY A 51 -10.10 -9.93 -9.31
N THR A 52 -9.93 -9.30 -10.48
CA THR A 52 -10.76 -9.56 -11.67
C THR A 52 -10.05 -10.42 -12.72
N PHE A 53 -8.84 -10.89 -12.43
CA PHE A 53 -8.04 -11.71 -13.33
C PHE A 53 -8.64 -13.10 -13.54
N THR A 54 -8.53 -13.66 -14.76
CA THR A 54 -9.02 -15.00 -15.11
C THR A 54 -7.88 -15.95 -15.46
N ASN A 55 -6.63 -15.50 -15.31
CA ASN A 55 -5.47 -16.32 -15.58
C ASN A 55 -4.27 -15.73 -14.81
N TYR A 56 -3.44 -16.61 -14.31
CA TYR A 56 -2.20 -16.29 -13.65
C TYR A 56 -1.13 -17.32 -14.04
N ALA A 57 0.09 -16.87 -14.33
CA ALA A 57 1.20 -17.74 -14.74
C ALA A 57 0.88 -18.67 -15.95
N GLY A 58 0.05 -18.22 -16.87
CA GLY A 58 -0.37 -19.00 -18.05
C GLY A 58 -1.33 -20.15 -17.74
N SER A 59 -1.85 -20.23 -16.52
CA SER A 59 -2.83 -21.23 -16.07
C SER A 59 -4.16 -20.57 -15.70
N SER A 60 -5.27 -21.31 -15.87
CA SER A 60 -6.60 -20.85 -15.45
C SER A 60 -6.69 -20.89 -13.93
N TYR A 61 -6.34 -19.77 -13.32
CA TYR A 61 -6.60 -19.48 -11.90
C TYR A 61 -7.49 -18.24 -11.85
N ASP A 62 -8.75 -18.45 -11.56
CA ASP A 62 -9.75 -17.41 -11.65
C ASP A 62 -9.86 -16.65 -10.33
N HIS A 63 -9.59 -15.34 -10.40
CA HIS A 63 -9.93 -14.33 -9.39
C HIS A 63 -9.28 -14.46 -8.00
N LEU A 64 -8.63 -15.60 -7.66
CA LEU A 64 -7.97 -15.83 -6.37
C LEU A 64 -6.77 -16.75 -6.54
N VAL A 65 -5.60 -16.31 -6.10
CA VAL A 65 -4.37 -17.14 -6.05
C VAL A 65 -3.62 -16.92 -4.74
N ARG A 66 -2.78 -17.90 -4.38
CA ARG A 66 -1.79 -17.74 -3.34
C ARG A 66 -0.40 -17.76 -3.94
N LEU A 67 0.43 -16.79 -3.54
CA LEU A 67 1.83 -16.70 -3.93
C LEU A 67 2.73 -17.12 -2.77
N ASN A 68 3.85 -17.73 -3.08
CA ASN A 68 4.95 -17.90 -2.15
C ASN A 68 5.59 -16.56 -1.80
N ALA A 69 6.42 -16.51 -0.76
CA ALA A 69 7.09 -15.30 -0.32
C ALA A 69 8.02 -14.66 -1.38
N ASP A 70 8.42 -15.40 -2.40
CA ASP A 70 9.22 -14.93 -3.53
C ASP A 70 8.36 -14.47 -4.74
N GLY A 71 7.04 -14.49 -4.61
CA GLY A 71 6.09 -14.11 -5.66
C GLY A 71 5.73 -15.23 -6.63
N SER A 72 6.37 -16.39 -6.56
CA SER A 72 5.99 -17.55 -7.38
C SER A 72 4.63 -18.11 -6.96
N LEU A 73 3.91 -18.73 -7.91
CA LEU A 73 2.61 -19.33 -7.64
C LEU A 73 2.74 -20.52 -6.68
N ASP A 74 1.90 -20.56 -5.67
CA ASP A 74 1.77 -21.70 -4.79
C ASP A 74 0.75 -22.72 -5.34
N TYR A 75 1.24 -23.72 -6.07
CA TYR A 75 0.43 -24.77 -6.67
C TYR A 75 -0.30 -25.68 -5.68
N THR A 76 -0.03 -25.54 -4.38
CA THR A 76 -0.72 -26.33 -3.34
C THR A 76 -2.03 -25.69 -2.90
N PHE A 77 -2.26 -24.40 -3.24
CA PHE A 77 -3.48 -23.69 -2.92
C PHE A 77 -4.56 -24.03 -3.93
N ASN A 78 -5.72 -24.46 -3.46
CA ASN A 78 -6.88 -24.85 -4.28
C ASN A 78 -6.51 -25.80 -5.45
N SER A 79 -5.62 -26.74 -5.18
CA SER A 79 -4.97 -27.58 -6.19
C SER A 79 -5.96 -28.35 -7.06
N GLY A 80 -5.86 -28.15 -8.37
CA GLY A 80 -6.70 -28.83 -9.37
C GLY A 80 -8.10 -28.24 -9.54
N HIS A 81 -8.36 -27.03 -9.01
CA HIS A 81 -9.64 -26.35 -9.08
C HIS A 81 -9.52 -24.93 -9.64
N GLU A 82 -10.59 -24.37 -10.17
CA GLU A 82 -10.62 -23.07 -10.86
C GLU A 82 -10.70 -21.88 -9.87
N GLY A 83 -11.37 -22.03 -8.72
CA GLY A 83 -11.60 -20.95 -7.76
C GLY A 83 -12.97 -20.30 -7.89
N PRO A 84 -13.09 -18.99 -7.54
CA PRO A 84 -14.35 -18.24 -7.68
C PRO A 84 -14.65 -17.97 -9.17
N GLN A 85 -15.91 -18.09 -9.54
CA GLN A 85 -16.38 -17.90 -10.91
C GLN A 85 -16.31 -16.42 -11.37
N ASN A 86 -16.16 -15.46 -10.48
CA ASN A 86 -16.10 -14.03 -10.77
C ASN A 86 -15.29 -13.31 -9.66
N SER A 87 -15.12 -12.02 -9.80
CA SER A 87 -14.21 -11.15 -9.05
C SER A 87 -14.29 -11.31 -7.53
N VAL A 88 -13.11 -11.37 -6.90
CA VAL A 88 -12.92 -11.24 -5.46
C VAL A 88 -12.58 -9.78 -5.14
N TYR A 89 -13.36 -9.18 -4.23
CA TYR A 89 -13.21 -7.78 -3.84
C TYR A 89 -12.47 -7.60 -2.53
N ASP A 90 -12.66 -8.53 -1.58
CA ASP A 90 -12.01 -8.50 -0.29
C ASP A 90 -11.68 -9.90 0.23
N ILE A 91 -10.67 -9.97 1.08
CA ILE A 91 -10.13 -11.18 1.70
C ILE A 91 -9.85 -10.87 3.18
N ASP A 92 -10.34 -11.70 4.08
CA ASP A 92 -9.99 -11.67 5.50
C ASP A 92 -9.47 -13.03 5.96
N VAL A 93 -8.49 -13.04 6.86
CA VAL A 93 -7.89 -14.26 7.40
C VAL A 93 -8.29 -14.45 8.86
N MET A 94 -9.08 -15.48 9.09
CA MET A 94 -9.59 -15.79 10.43
C MET A 94 -8.45 -16.24 11.38
N PRO A 95 -8.62 -16.05 12.70
CA PRO A 95 -7.61 -16.45 13.70
C PRO A 95 -7.21 -17.93 13.68
N ASP A 96 -8.07 -18.80 13.13
CA ASP A 96 -7.81 -20.25 12.99
C ASP A 96 -7.18 -20.62 11.65
N GLY A 97 -6.82 -19.63 10.81
CA GLY A 97 -6.18 -19.80 9.51
C GLY A 97 -7.14 -20.06 8.35
N ARG A 98 -8.45 -20.12 8.59
CA ARG A 98 -9.43 -20.12 7.50
C ARG A 98 -9.46 -18.77 6.82
N ILE A 99 -9.93 -18.74 5.57
CA ILE A 99 -9.94 -17.57 4.73
C ILE A 99 -11.39 -17.24 4.38
N LEU A 100 -11.76 -15.98 4.56
CA LEU A 100 -13.01 -15.42 4.06
C LEU A 100 -12.72 -14.67 2.77
N ILE A 101 -13.54 -14.88 1.75
CA ILE A 101 -13.51 -14.11 0.52
C ILE A 101 -14.90 -13.58 0.21
N CYS A 102 -14.96 -12.38 -0.35
CA CYS A 102 -16.22 -11.84 -0.87
C CYS A 102 -16.02 -11.15 -2.22
N GLY A 103 -17.12 -10.90 -2.92
CA GLY A 103 -17.05 -10.25 -4.23
C GLY A 103 -18.36 -10.33 -5.01
N ASN A 104 -18.23 -10.55 -6.33
CA ASN A 104 -19.35 -10.67 -7.27
C ASN A 104 -19.47 -12.07 -7.87
N PHE A 105 -19.04 -13.09 -7.15
CA PHE A 105 -19.12 -14.48 -7.59
C PHE A 105 -20.38 -15.17 -7.02
N LEU A 106 -20.89 -16.15 -7.75
CA LEU A 106 -22.00 -16.99 -7.31
C LEU A 106 -21.56 -18.42 -6.99
N GLN A 107 -20.37 -18.82 -7.44
CA GLN A 107 -19.82 -20.14 -7.25
C GLN A 107 -18.33 -20.10 -6.92
N TYR A 108 -17.89 -21.10 -6.14
CA TYR A 108 -16.49 -21.41 -5.88
C TYR A 108 -16.26 -22.89 -6.24
N ASN A 109 -15.32 -23.19 -7.14
CA ASN A 109 -15.06 -24.54 -7.64
C ASN A 109 -16.33 -25.27 -8.14
N GLY A 110 -17.25 -24.55 -8.82
CA GLY A 110 -18.53 -25.09 -9.27
C GLY A 110 -19.61 -25.29 -8.17
N VAL A 111 -19.27 -25.00 -6.90
CA VAL A 111 -20.23 -25.06 -5.77
C VAL A 111 -20.80 -23.68 -5.51
N ASN A 112 -22.11 -23.58 -5.33
CA ASN A 112 -22.79 -22.32 -5.03
C ASN A 112 -22.29 -21.69 -3.72
N SER A 113 -21.87 -20.44 -3.75
CA SER A 113 -21.23 -19.72 -2.64
C SER A 113 -21.65 -18.25 -2.54
N TYR A 114 -22.61 -17.83 -3.30
CA TYR A 114 -23.32 -16.52 -3.35
C TYR A 114 -22.63 -15.34 -2.65
N PHE A 115 -21.64 -14.73 -3.35
CA PHE A 115 -20.92 -13.50 -2.98
C PHE A 115 -19.96 -13.59 -1.80
N VAL A 116 -20.05 -14.63 -0.95
CA VAL A 116 -19.16 -14.87 0.20
C VAL A 116 -18.83 -16.35 0.29
N ALA A 117 -17.58 -16.69 0.48
CA ALA A 117 -17.14 -18.06 0.74
C ALA A 117 -16.15 -18.08 1.91
N ARG A 118 -16.21 -19.17 2.69
CA ARG A 118 -15.18 -19.50 3.67
C ARG A 118 -14.35 -20.68 3.16
N LEU A 119 -13.06 -20.54 3.18
CA LEU A 119 -12.11 -21.53 2.68
C LEU A 119 -11.26 -22.06 3.83
N HIS A 120 -10.82 -23.29 3.70
CA HIS A 120 -9.71 -23.80 4.50
C HIS A 120 -8.39 -23.11 4.11
N ALA A 121 -7.36 -23.24 4.95
CA ALA A 121 -6.05 -22.63 4.70
C ALA A 121 -5.38 -23.13 3.40
N ASP A 122 -5.77 -24.29 2.88
CA ASP A 122 -5.29 -24.83 1.59
C ASP A 122 -6.07 -24.34 0.37
N GLY A 123 -7.07 -23.44 0.58
CA GLY A 123 -7.92 -22.89 -0.48
C GLY A 123 -9.12 -23.74 -0.85
N THR A 124 -9.33 -24.90 -0.24
CA THR A 124 -10.55 -25.70 -0.47
C THR A 124 -11.76 -25.06 0.22
N LEU A 125 -12.94 -25.20 -0.40
CA LEU A 125 -14.19 -24.65 0.17
C LEU A 125 -14.51 -25.35 1.51
N ASP A 126 -14.81 -24.55 2.55
CA ASP A 126 -15.31 -25.07 3.81
C ASP A 126 -16.82 -25.37 3.67
N PRO A 127 -17.25 -26.66 3.60
CA PRO A 127 -18.63 -27.02 3.38
C PRO A 127 -19.52 -26.78 4.60
N THR A 128 -18.94 -26.43 5.75
CA THR A 128 -19.68 -26.09 6.97
C THR A 128 -20.19 -24.65 7.00
N PHE A 129 -19.72 -23.82 6.06
CA PHE A 129 -20.22 -22.45 5.85
C PHE A 129 -20.96 -22.38 4.51
N ASN A 130 -22.26 -22.42 4.54
CA ASN A 130 -23.08 -22.46 3.33
C ASN A 130 -24.14 -21.37 3.37
N ILE A 131 -24.02 -20.40 2.45
CA ILE A 131 -25.04 -19.35 2.25
C ILE A 131 -26.08 -19.91 1.27
N PRO A 132 -27.36 -20.02 1.67
CA PRO A 132 -28.39 -20.55 0.78
C PRO A 132 -28.62 -19.71 -0.48
N PRO A 133 -29.16 -20.30 -1.56
CA PRO A 133 -29.50 -19.59 -2.78
C PRO A 133 -30.39 -18.38 -2.56
N ASN A 134 -30.14 -17.29 -3.28
CA ASN A 134 -30.92 -16.03 -3.19
C ASN A 134 -30.91 -15.40 -1.79
N SER A 135 -29.90 -15.72 -0.99
CA SER A 135 -29.75 -15.13 0.35
C SER A 135 -29.32 -13.68 0.32
N ILE A 136 -28.56 -13.30 -0.70
CA ILE A 136 -28.07 -11.94 -0.95
C ILE A 136 -28.37 -11.61 -2.42
N ASN A 137 -28.77 -10.38 -2.72
CA ASN A 137 -29.16 -9.97 -4.08
C ASN A 137 -28.17 -9.00 -4.75
N GLY A 138 -26.95 -8.85 -4.25
CA GLY A 138 -25.92 -7.97 -4.81
C GLY A 138 -24.54 -8.29 -4.29
N ALA A 139 -23.54 -7.65 -4.90
CA ALA A 139 -22.14 -7.85 -4.56
C ALA A 139 -21.82 -7.48 -3.10
N VAL A 140 -20.91 -8.24 -2.51
CA VAL A 140 -20.32 -7.98 -1.19
C VAL A 140 -18.95 -7.35 -1.41
N ASN A 141 -18.75 -6.14 -0.87
CA ASN A 141 -17.52 -5.36 -1.07
C ASN A 141 -16.49 -5.58 0.03
N ALA A 142 -16.97 -5.88 1.25
CA ALA A 142 -16.11 -6.09 2.42
C ALA A 142 -16.63 -7.24 3.28
N VAL A 143 -15.71 -8.02 3.85
CA VAL A 143 -16.01 -9.16 4.74
C VAL A 143 -15.01 -9.17 5.88
N ALA A 144 -15.51 -9.48 7.09
CA ALA A 144 -14.62 -9.65 8.24
C ALA A 144 -15.11 -10.79 9.16
N TRP A 145 -14.13 -11.43 9.78
CA TRP A 145 -14.39 -12.32 10.89
C TRP A 145 -14.93 -11.55 12.10
N HIS A 146 -15.87 -12.18 12.79
CA HIS A 146 -16.41 -11.70 14.06
C HIS A 146 -16.41 -12.83 15.10
N GLU A 147 -16.67 -12.49 16.36
CA GLU A 147 -16.72 -13.47 17.47
C GLU A 147 -17.50 -14.74 17.13
N GLU A 148 -17.21 -15.86 17.80
CA GLU A 148 -17.87 -17.14 17.62
C GLU A 148 -17.87 -17.67 16.17
N ASN A 149 -16.85 -17.34 15.40
CA ASN A 149 -16.74 -17.67 13.97
C ASN A 149 -17.89 -17.15 13.10
N LYS A 150 -18.54 -16.08 13.52
CA LYS A 150 -19.50 -15.33 12.71
C LYS A 150 -18.77 -14.51 11.66
N VAL A 151 -19.50 -14.14 10.63
CA VAL A 151 -18.97 -13.37 9.50
C VAL A 151 -19.85 -12.14 9.27
N VAL A 152 -19.26 -10.97 9.30
CA VAL A 152 -19.92 -9.73 8.88
C VAL A 152 -19.60 -9.50 7.40
N ALA A 153 -20.62 -9.20 6.60
CA ALA A 153 -20.50 -8.92 5.18
C ALA A 153 -21.29 -7.64 4.84
N ALA A 154 -20.67 -6.77 4.05
CA ALA A 154 -21.30 -5.52 3.65
C ALA A 154 -21.00 -5.19 2.17
N GLY A 155 -21.93 -4.44 1.52
CA GLY A 155 -21.73 -4.18 0.10
C GLY A 155 -22.91 -3.48 -0.59
N ASP A 156 -23.19 -3.89 -1.83
CA ASP A 156 -24.17 -3.26 -2.72
C ASP A 156 -25.57 -3.91 -2.62
N PHE A 157 -25.72 -4.98 -1.87
CA PHE A 157 -26.99 -5.69 -1.73
C PHE A 157 -28.00 -4.93 -0.88
N PHE A 158 -29.28 -5.04 -1.20
CA PHE A 158 -30.40 -4.43 -0.45
C PHE A 158 -31.40 -5.46 0.08
N GLU A 159 -31.18 -6.73 -0.18
CA GLU A 159 -31.95 -7.85 0.37
C GLU A 159 -31.04 -8.95 0.88
N CYS A 160 -31.44 -9.52 2.00
CA CYS A 160 -30.86 -10.75 2.52
C CYS A 160 -31.95 -11.65 3.06
N TYR A 161 -32.07 -12.90 2.55
CA TYR A 161 -33.10 -13.89 2.92
C TYR A 161 -34.53 -13.38 2.73
N GLY A 162 -34.83 -12.60 1.69
CA GLY A 162 -36.16 -12.04 1.43
C GLY A 162 -36.60 -10.94 2.42
N HIS A 163 -35.68 -10.53 3.31
CA HIS A 163 -35.89 -9.38 4.19
C HIS A 163 -35.06 -8.20 3.67
N SER A 164 -35.62 -7.01 3.75
CA SER A 164 -34.87 -5.79 3.53
C SER A 164 -33.77 -5.71 4.60
N LYS A 165 -32.50 -5.94 4.18
CA LYS A 165 -31.29 -5.87 5.00
C LYS A 165 -30.23 -5.06 4.24
N PRO A 166 -30.47 -3.75 4.08
CA PRO A 166 -29.63 -2.97 3.20
C PRO A 166 -28.18 -2.94 3.66
N HIS A 167 -27.32 -3.43 2.78
CA HIS A 167 -25.89 -3.17 2.72
C HIS A 167 -25.04 -3.79 3.83
N ILE A 168 -25.60 -4.43 4.86
CA ILE A 168 -24.85 -5.15 5.90
C ILE A 168 -25.64 -6.36 6.43
N VAL A 169 -24.95 -7.45 6.72
CA VAL A 169 -25.50 -8.66 7.32
C VAL A 169 -24.43 -9.35 8.16
N ARG A 170 -24.85 -10.04 9.22
CA ARG A 170 -23.98 -10.99 9.92
C ARG A 170 -24.49 -12.41 9.72
N PHE A 171 -23.57 -13.31 9.38
CA PHE A 171 -23.83 -14.74 9.27
C PHE A 171 -23.31 -15.47 10.51
N ASN A 172 -24.03 -16.50 10.94
CA ASN A 172 -23.54 -17.47 11.89
C ASN A 172 -22.37 -18.29 11.30
N SER A 173 -21.67 -19.03 12.13
CA SER A 173 -20.58 -19.92 11.72
C SER A 173 -20.97 -20.97 10.66
N SER A 174 -22.27 -21.22 10.45
CA SER A 174 -22.82 -22.11 9.42
C SER A 174 -23.20 -21.44 8.11
N GLY A 175 -23.11 -20.10 8.00
CA GLY A 175 -23.57 -19.34 6.83
C GLY A 175 -25.05 -18.93 6.86
N THR A 176 -25.80 -19.32 7.90
CA THR A 176 -27.18 -18.81 8.10
C THR A 176 -27.15 -17.39 8.65
N VAL A 177 -28.18 -16.58 8.36
CA VAL A 177 -28.26 -15.22 8.91
C VAL A 177 -28.36 -15.25 10.43
N ASP A 178 -27.54 -14.45 11.08
CA ASP A 178 -27.65 -14.20 12.52
C ASP A 178 -28.77 -13.20 12.79
N THR A 179 -29.90 -13.71 13.27
CA THR A 179 -31.07 -12.90 13.57
C THR A 179 -30.94 -12.05 14.84
N THR A 180 -29.87 -12.26 15.62
CA THR A 180 -29.54 -11.43 16.79
C THR A 180 -28.83 -10.14 16.42
N PHE A 181 -28.37 -10.02 15.16
CA PHE A 181 -27.73 -8.81 14.64
C PHE A 181 -28.79 -7.79 14.21
N GLN A 182 -28.91 -6.71 14.98
CA GLN A 182 -30.02 -5.76 14.95
C GLN A 182 -29.73 -4.53 14.11
N ILE A 183 -29.78 -4.66 12.80
CA ILE A 183 -29.48 -3.55 11.88
C ILE A 183 -30.65 -2.59 11.63
N GLY A 184 -31.87 -2.92 12.07
CA GLY A 184 -33.08 -2.13 11.78
C GLY A 184 -33.29 -1.98 10.27
N THR A 185 -33.39 -0.74 9.79
CA THR A 185 -33.49 -0.42 8.35
C THR A 185 -32.14 -0.48 7.61
N GLY A 186 -31.01 -0.67 8.30
CA GLY A 186 -29.68 -0.74 7.72
C GLY A 186 -29.12 0.60 7.22
N PHE A 187 -28.16 0.53 6.30
CA PHE A 187 -27.58 1.70 5.65
C PHE A 187 -28.43 2.20 4.48
N THR A 188 -28.36 3.49 4.20
CA THR A 188 -29.14 4.13 3.11
C THR A 188 -28.61 3.85 1.71
N THR A 189 -27.34 3.45 1.58
CA THR A 189 -26.70 3.06 0.32
C THR A 189 -25.39 2.31 0.60
N ASN A 190 -24.61 2.02 -0.42
CA ASN A 190 -23.50 1.09 -0.47
C ASN A 190 -22.47 1.28 0.63
N VAL A 191 -22.04 0.17 1.19
CA VAL A 191 -20.86 0.03 2.04
C VAL A 191 -19.69 -0.39 1.16
N TYR A 192 -18.50 0.20 1.40
CA TYR A 192 -17.29 -0.11 0.65
C TYR A 192 -16.24 -0.81 1.49
N ASP A 193 -16.21 -0.54 2.79
CA ASP A 193 -15.24 -1.12 3.70
C ASP A 193 -15.81 -1.29 5.11
N LEU A 194 -15.30 -2.27 5.84
CA LEU A 194 -15.60 -2.49 7.26
C LEU A 194 -14.39 -3.07 7.99
N GLU A 195 -14.25 -2.73 9.25
CA GLU A 195 -13.24 -3.26 10.15
C GLU A 195 -13.84 -3.67 11.48
N VAL A 196 -13.51 -4.88 11.95
CA VAL A 196 -13.92 -5.36 13.27
C VAL A 196 -12.85 -4.99 14.29
N LEU A 197 -13.21 -4.12 15.22
CA LEU A 197 -12.33 -3.63 16.25
C LEU A 197 -12.03 -4.71 17.32
N PRO A 198 -10.96 -4.56 18.11
CA PRO A 198 -10.61 -5.54 19.15
C PRO A 198 -11.71 -5.80 20.21
N ASN A 199 -12.61 -4.84 20.41
CA ASN A 199 -13.79 -4.96 21.29
C ASN A 199 -15.03 -5.54 20.57
N MET A 200 -14.87 -6.02 19.33
CA MET A 200 -15.91 -6.56 18.46
C MET A 200 -16.97 -5.54 18.01
N GLN A 201 -16.74 -4.25 18.19
CA GLN A 201 -17.50 -3.24 17.46
C GLN A 201 -17.10 -3.24 15.99
N ILE A 202 -17.96 -2.73 15.13
CA ILE A 202 -17.77 -2.76 13.68
C ILE A 202 -17.73 -1.32 13.18
N LEU A 203 -16.60 -0.91 12.65
CA LEU A 203 -16.44 0.36 11.95
C LEU A 203 -16.78 0.16 10.48
N VAL A 204 -17.60 1.04 9.90
CA VAL A 204 -18.13 0.87 8.54
C VAL A 204 -18.01 2.16 7.75
N ALA A 205 -17.45 2.08 6.53
CA ALA A 205 -17.31 3.21 5.61
C ALA A 205 -18.06 2.96 4.29
N GLY A 206 -18.56 4.03 3.67
CA GLY A 206 -19.33 3.89 2.43
C GLY A 206 -19.79 5.20 1.81
N ALA A 207 -20.86 5.09 1.00
CA ALA A 207 -21.54 6.22 0.39
C ALA A 207 -22.76 6.68 1.20
N PHE A 208 -23.12 5.98 2.24
CA PHE A 208 -24.33 6.18 3.03
C PHE A 208 -24.31 7.46 3.89
N PHE A 209 -25.47 8.01 4.14
CA PHE A 209 -25.64 9.15 5.05
C PHE A 209 -26.21 8.76 6.41
N GLN A 210 -26.93 7.65 6.45
CA GLN A 210 -27.63 7.20 7.64
C GLN A 210 -27.51 5.69 7.81
N TYR A 211 -27.54 5.26 9.06
CA TYR A 211 -27.73 3.90 9.50
C TYR A 211 -28.90 3.83 10.47
N ASN A 212 -29.90 3.00 10.15
CA ASN A 212 -31.11 2.82 10.96
C ASN A 212 -31.74 4.16 11.43
N GLY A 213 -31.82 5.16 10.50
CA GLY A 213 -32.35 6.49 10.77
C GLY A 213 -31.40 7.47 11.48
N ASN A 214 -30.25 7.01 11.97
CA ASN A 214 -29.22 7.87 12.59
C ASN A 214 -28.31 8.45 11.52
N SER A 215 -28.06 9.76 11.55
CA SER A 215 -27.10 10.42 10.68
C SER A 215 -25.68 10.03 11.08
N CYS A 216 -24.89 9.50 10.15
CA CYS A 216 -23.55 9.02 10.39
C CYS A 216 -22.52 9.40 9.31
N GLY A 217 -22.92 10.21 8.32
CA GLY A 217 -22.00 10.91 7.40
C GLY A 217 -20.90 10.04 6.76
N ARG A 218 -21.25 8.86 6.21
CA ARG A 218 -20.38 7.93 5.48
C ARG A 218 -19.37 7.12 6.32
N LEU A 219 -19.39 7.29 7.64
CA LEU A 219 -18.62 6.48 8.59
C LEU A 219 -19.53 6.21 9.80
N ALA A 220 -19.65 4.97 10.21
CA ALA A 220 -20.49 4.58 11.34
C ALA A 220 -19.77 3.56 12.22
N LEU A 221 -19.99 3.67 13.52
CA LEU A 221 -19.61 2.66 14.51
C LEU A 221 -20.85 1.88 14.93
N LEU A 222 -20.78 0.56 14.87
CA LEU A 222 -21.83 -0.34 15.31
C LEU A 222 -21.36 -1.14 16.51
N ASN A 223 -22.26 -1.39 17.43
CA ASN A 223 -22.07 -2.32 18.54
C ASN A 223 -21.98 -3.77 18.03
N THR A 224 -21.49 -4.66 18.86
CA THR A 224 -21.36 -6.10 18.56
C THR A 224 -22.69 -6.75 18.16
N ASP A 225 -23.83 -6.21 18.60
CA ASP A 225 -25.17 -6.69 18.24
C ASP A 225 -25.74 -6.03 16.98
N GLY A 226 -24.98 -5.17 16.31
CA GLY A 226 -25.41 -4.46 15.10
C GLY A 226 -26.17 -3.16 15.34
N THR A 227 -26.40 -2.76 16.58
CA THR A 227 -27.03 -1.45 16.88
C THR A 227 -26.04 -0.31 16.62
N TYR A 228 -26.54 0.87 16.26
CA TYR A 228 -25.73 2.08 16.08
C TYR A 228 -25.10 2.52 17.41
N ASP A 229 -23.79 2.80 17.39
CA ASP A 229 -23.10 3.40 18.53
C ASP A 229 -22.97 4.91 18.33
N PRO A 230 -23.67 5.74 19.13
CA PRO A 230 -23.62 7.19 19.01
C PRO A 230 -22.35 7.83 19.61
N SER A 231 -21.44 7.05 20.19
CA SER A 231 -20.19 7.58 20.76
C SER A 231 -19.25 8.16 19.70
N MET A 232 -19.38 7.71 18.44
CA MET A 232 -18.66 8.27 17.33
C MET A 232 -19.37 9.53 16.80
N SER A 233 -18.76 10.70 17.04
CA SER A 233 -19.28 12.01 16.64
C SER A 233 -18.95 12.32 15.17
N ASN A 234 -19.60 11.64 14.23
CA ASN A 234 -19.36 11.81 12.78
C ASN A 234 -20.58 12.42 12.09
N SER A 235 -21.02 13.62 12.49
CA SER A 235 -22.14 14.34 11.87
C SER A 235 -21.80 15.83 11.74
N PRO A 236 -21.88 16.41 10.54
CA PRO A 236 -22.38 15.86 9.28
C PRO A 236 -21.48 14.83 8.57
N GLY A 237 -20.24 14.61 9.04
CA GLY A 237 -19.31 13.62 8.51
C GLY A 237 -18.62 14.06 7.21
N PHE A 238 -18.29 13.09 6.37
CA PHE A 238 -17.64 13.34 5.09
C PHE A 238 -18.62 13.86 4.03
N ASN A 239 -18.22 14.81 3.21
CA ASN A 239 -19.03 15.35 2.11
C ASN A 239 -19.01 14.48 0.84
N GLY A 240 -18.07 13.52 0.76
CA GLY A 240 -17.90 12.56 -0.33
C GLY A 240 -17.73 11.12 0.19
N ILE A 241 -17.57 10.15 -0.69
CA ILE A 241 -17.52 8.72 -0.37
C ILE A 241 -16.29 8.38 0.49
N ALA A 242 -16.47 7.70 1.62
CA ALA A 242 -15.42 7.01 2.37
C ALA A 242 -15.26 5.59 1.78
N ARG A 243 -14.03 5.23 1.34
CA ARG A 243 -13.77 3.99 0.59
C ARG A 243 -12.94 2.97 1.33
N HIS A 244 -12.07 3.44 2.22
CA HIS A 244 -11.14 2.60 2.95
C HIS A 244 -10.94 3.12 4.37
N ILE A 245 -10.82 2.20 5.29
CA ILE A 245 -10.59 2.44 6.71
C ILE A 245 -9.31 1.71 7.11
N GLU A 246 -8.50 2.32 7.96
CA GLU A 246 -7.35 1.68 8.58
C GLU A 246 -7.27 2.14 10.03
N VAL A 247 -7.42 1.25 11.00
CA VAL A 247 -7.35 1.57 12.42
C VAL A 247 -5.92 1.41 12.94
N GLN A 248 -5.34 2.50 13.43
CA GLN A 248 -3.98 2.51 13.95
C GLN A 248 -3.91 1.86 15.35
N THR A 249 -2.72 1.44 15.76
CA THR A 249 -2.50 0.76 17.04
C THR A 249 -2.83 1.63 18.28
N ASP A 250 -2.88 2.95 18.11
CA ASP A 250 -3.32 3.91 19.14
C ASP A 250 -4.83 4.17 19.13
N GLY A 251 -5.57 3.48 18.25
CA GLY A 251 -7.02 3.59 18.07
C GLY A 251 -7.47 4.73 17.16
N LYS A 252 -6.56 5.53 16.62
CA LYS A 252 -6.91 6.54 15.61
C LYS A 252 -7.32 5.86 14.30
N ILE A 253 -8.19 6.53 13.55
CA ILE A 253 -8.82 6.00 12.36
C ILE A 253 -8.36 6.82 11.15
N LEU A 254 -7.68 6.19 10.22
CA LEU A 254 -7.42 6.76 8.90
C LEU A 254 -8.58 6.41 7.97
N VAL A 255 -9.08 7.40 7.25
CA VAL A 255 -10.17 7.25 6.28
C VAL A 255 -9.72 7.79 4.95
N GLY A 256 -9.72 6.93 3.94
CA GLY A 256 -9.45 7.28 2.55
C GLY A 256 -10.73 7.30 1.71
N GLY A 257 -10.79 8.16 0.69
CA GLY A 257 -11.96 8.18 -0.15
C GLY A 257 -11.98 9.26 -1.22
N SER A 258 -13.19 9.57 -1.69
CA SER A 258 -13.46 10.63 -2.66
C SER A 258 -14.27 11.74 -1.99
N PHE A 259 -13.68 12.39 -1.01
CA PHE A 259 -14.26 13.50 -0.26
C PHE A 259 -13.28 14.68 -0.19
N ASP A 260 -13.81 15.85 0.05
CA ASP A 260 -13.01 17.07 0.22
C ASP A 260 -13.03 17.57 1.66
N GLN A 261 -14.07 17.21 2.42
CA GLN A 261 -14.29 17.73 3.78
C GLN A 261 -14.76 16.65 4.74
N HIS A 262 -14.39 16.79 6.00
CA HIS A 262 -14.95 16.11 7.17
C HIS A 262 -15.48 17.15 8.16
N ASN A 263 -16.73 17.03 8.56
CA ASN A 263 -17.42 17.97 9.47
C ASN A 263 -17.24 19.44 9.07
N GLY A 264 -17.20 19.74 7.74
CA GLY A 264 -17.04 21.08 7.18
C GLY A 264 -15.59 21.60 7.20
N GLN A 265 -14.61 20.80 7.62
CA GLN A 265 -13.19 21.12 7.54
C GLN A 265 -12.55 20.38 6.36
N ASP A 266 -11.63 21.05 5.67
CA ASP A 266 -10.93 20.48 4.52
C ASP A 266 -10.10 19.25 4.93
N SER A 267 -10.27 18.14 4.20
CA SER A 267 -9.62 16.84 4.48
C SER A 267 -9.21 16.10 3.21
N TRP A 268 -9.49 16.58 2.06
CA TRP A 268 -9.10 16.19 0.69
C TRP A 268 -8.61 14.74 0.52
N GLY A 269 -9.56 13.82 0.43
CA GLY A 269 -9.33 12.40 0.14
C GLY A 269 -8.75 11.58 1.28
N LEU A 270 -8.12 12.18 2.29
CA LEU A 270 -7.53 11.50 3.44
C LEU A 270 -7.78 12.27 4.73
N ALA A 271 -8.31 11.61 5.74
CA ALA A 271 -8.50 12.15 7.08
C ALA A 271 -7.95 11.19 8.13
N ARG A 272 -7.49 11.73 9.26
CA ARG A 272 -7.28 10.96 10.49
C ARG A 272 -8.23 11.46 11.56
N LEU A 273 -8.90 10.52 12.21
CA LEU A 273 -9.87 10.79 13.27
C LEU A 273 -9.36 10.20 14.59
N ASP A 274 -9.73 10.82 15.67
CA ASP A 274 -9.68 10.21 16.99
C ASP A 274 -10.75 9.11 17.13
N PRO A 275 -10.66 8.20 18.11
CA PRO A 275 -11.61 7.08 18.24
C PRO A 275 -13.08 7.52 18.41
N ASP A 276 -13.32 8.76 18.85
CA ASP A 276 -14.66 9.34 18.98
C ASP A 276 -15.21 9.96 17.68
N GLY A 277 -14.46 9.84 16.56
CA GLY A 277 -14.83 10.38 15.25
C GLY A 277 -14.51 11.87 15.06
N SER A 278 -13.93 12.55 16.04
CA SER A 278 -13.44 13.93 15.86
C SER A 278 -12.18 13.95 15.00
N ALA A 279 -11.96 15.03 14.26
CA ALA A 279 -10.74 15.17 13.45
C ALA A 279 -9.51 15.31 14.37
N ASP A 280 -8.46 14.55 14.08
CA ASP A 280 -7.17 14.69 14.75
C ASP A 280 -6.47 15.97 14.32
N PRO A 281 -6.30 16.97 15.21
CA PRO A 281 -5.68 18.25 14.87
C PRO A 281 -4.17 18.15 14.58
N ALA A 282 -3.55 17.02 14.90
CA ALA A 282 -2.13 16.76 14.63
C ALA A 282 -1.90 16.13 13.24
N PHE A 283 -2.95 15.97 12.44
CA PHE A 283 -2.86 15.38 11.11
C PHE A 283 -3.34 16.35 10.04
N THR A 284 -2.54 16.50 8.98
CA THR A 284 -2.90 17.33 7.82
C THR A 284 -2.76 16.52 6.54
N SER A 285 -3.85 16.40 5.78
CA SER A 285 -3.82 15.77 4.45
C SER A 285 -2.96 16.62 3.49
N PRO A 286 -1.99 16.01 2.79
CA PRO A 286 -1.17 16.74 1.83
C PRO A 286 -1.80 16.82 0.43
N PHE A 287 -2.98 16.23 0.26
CA PHE A 287 -3.66 16.15 -1.03
C PHE A 287 -4.48 17.42 -1.30
N TYR A 288 -4.83 17.63 -2.58
CA TYR A 288 -5.79 18.62 -3.03
C TYR A 288 -7.17 18.01 -3.31
N PRO A 289 -8.20 18.80 -3.52
CA PRO A 289 -9.51 18.34 -3.93
C PRO A 289 -9.44 17.36 -5.10
N TYR A 290 -10.33 16.36 -5.08
CA TYR A 290 -10.48 15.33 -6.13
C TYR A 290 -9.33 14.31 -6.23
N ALA A 291 -8.60 14.06 -5.16
CA ALA A 291 -7.62 12.97 -5.08
C ALA A 291 -8.27 11.71 -4.45
N PRO A 292 -8.88 10.78 -5.22
CA PRO A 292 -9.48 9.59 -4.65
C PRO A 292 -8.42 8.67 -4.04
N ILE A 293 -8.55 8.40 -2.75
CA ILE A 293 -7.72 7.45 -2.01
C ILE A 293 -8.48 6.12 -1.92
N PHE A 294 -7.82 5.03 -2.33
CA PHE A 294 -8.41 3.69 -2.35
C PHE A 294 -7.74 2.73 -1.38
N ALA A 295 -6.51 3.00 -1.00
CA ALA A 295 -5.70 2.11 -0.18
C ALA A 295 -4.87 2.90 0.82
N ILE A 296 -4.82 2.40 2.05
CA ILE A 296 -4.00 2.93 3.14
C ILE A 296 -3.40 1.73 3.86
N ALA A 297 -2.13 1.82 4.26
CA ALA A 297 -1.51 0.85 5.15
C ALA A 297 -0.52 1.57 6.08
N VAL A 298 -0.44 1.16 7.32
CA VAL A 298 0.41 1.78 8.34
C VAL A 298 1.63 0.91 8.61
N GLN A 299 2.83 1.49 8.52
CA GLN A 299 4.08 0.83 8.86
C GLN A 299 4.31 0.83 10.39
N ALA A 300 5.15 -0.07 10.88
CA ALA A 300 5.43 -0.22 12.31
C ALA A 300 6.02 1.07 12.96
N ASP A 301 6.64 1.94 12.17
CA ASP A 301 7.15 3.25 12.61
C ASP A 301 6.09 4.39 12.54
N GLY A 302 4.84 4.03 12.23
CA GLY A 302 3.70 4.95 12.13
C GLY A 302 3.62 5.70 10.79
N LYS A 303 4.52 5.46 9.84
CA LYS A 303 4.39 6.02 8.50
C LYS A 303 3.22 5.39 7.75
N ILE A 304 2.61 6.18 6.87
CA ILE A 304 1.37 5.82 6.20
C ILE A 304 1.63 5.72 4.70
N VAL A 305 1.42 4.53 4.13
CA VAL A 305 1.48 4.31 2.68
C VAL A 305 0.08 4.53 2.12
N VAL A 306 -0.02 5.35 1.08
CA VAL A 306 -1.30 5.75 0.49
C VAL A 306 -1.28 5.50 -1.01
N GLY A 307 -2.30 4.80 -1.50
CA GLY A 307 -2.52 4.52 -2.91
C GLY A 307 -3.89 5.00 -3.40
N GLY A 308 -4.00 5.33 -4.69
CA GLY A 308 -5.28 5.79 -5.22
C GLY A 308 -5.26 6.18 -6.70
N GLU A 309 -6.16 7.08 -7.06
CA GLU A 309 -6.31 7.62 -8.41
C GLU A 309 -6.25 9.15 -8.37
N TRP A 310 -5.05 9.71 -8.41
CA TRP A 310 -4.85 11.16 -8.50
C TRP A 310 -3.86 11.52 -9.60
N THR A 311 -3.93 12.74 -10.10
CA THR A 311 -3.00 13.29 -11.09
C THR A 311 -1.96 14.19 -10.41
N GLU A 312 -0.90 14.53 -11.13
CA GLU A 312 0.19 15.39 -10.66
C GLU A 312 -0.30 16.76 -10.10
N ASN A 313 -1.41 17.26 -10.60
CA ASN A 313 -1.97 18.57 -10.19
C ASN A 313 -2.76 18.51 -8.87
N MET A 314 -2.94 17.30 -8.29
CA MET A 314 -3.71 17.08 -7.06
C MET A 314 -2.85 17.00 -5.80
N TYR A 315 -1.57 17.39 -5.89
CA TYR A 315 -0.64 17.49 -4.76
C TYR A 315 -0.35 18.95 -4.38
N ALA A 316 -0.05 19.18 -3.11
CA ALA A 316 0.36 20.48 -2.58
C ALA A 316 1.60 21.06 -3.28
N VAL A 317 1.71 22.38 -3.29
CA VAL A 317 2.82 23.16 -3.88
C VAL A 317 4.18 22.63 -3.41
N GLY A 318 5.08 22.33 -4.36
CA GLY A 318 6.46 21.89 -4.06
C GLY A 318 6.76 20.43 -4.43
N VAL A 319 5.82 19.72 -5.00
CA VAL A 319 6.02 18.37 -5.53
C VAL A 319 6.26 18.48 -7.03
N GLY A 320 7.44 18.02 -7.48
CA GLY A 320 7.84 18.07 -8.90
C GLY A 320 6.91 17.25 -9.81
N PRO A 321 7.01 17.44 -11.13
CA PRO A 321 6.25 16.66 -12.10
C PRO A 321 6.53 15.17 -11.92
N GLY A 322 5.47 14.33 -11.99
CA GLY A 322 5.58 12.87 -11.92
C GLY A 322 5.32 12.25 -10.55
N THR A 323 4.45 12.87 -9.71
CA THR A 323 4.03 12.20 -8.46
C THR A 323 3.23 10.94 -8.78
N PRO A 324 3.76 9.77 -8.41
CA PRO A 324 3.08 8.50 -8.62
C PRO A 324 1.81 8.42 -7.78
N ARG A 325 0.82 7.65 -8.24
CA ARG A 325 -0.42 7.34 -7.49
C ARG A 325 -0.19 6.47 -6.25
N LEU A 326 1.00 6.55 -5.72
CA LEU A 326 1.48 5.90 -4.51
C LEU A 326 2.41 6.87 -3.78
N THR A 327 2.20 7.08 -2.51
CA THR A 327 3.05 7.94 -1.68
C THR A 327 3.17 7.40 -0.27
N ARG A 328 4.17 7.86 0.48
CA ARG A 328 4.29 7.62 1.91
C ARG A 328 4.25 8.93 2.66
N LEU A 329 3.52 8.94 3.76
CA LEU A 329 3.39 10.08 4.65
C LEU A 329 4.08 9.78 5.98
N LEU A 330 4.53 10.80 6.65
CA LEU A 330 4.95 10.78 8.04
C LEU A 330 3.69 10.67 8.94
N PRO A 331 3.86 10.32 10.23
CA PRO A 331 2.71 10.17 11.14
C PRO A 331 1.82 11.41 11.30
N ASP A 332 2.32 12.61 10.98
CA ASP A 332 1.58 13.87 11.01
C ASP A 332 0.81 14.18 9.71
N GLY A 333 0.89 13.28 8.73
CA GLY A 333 0.28 13.44 7.41
C GLY A 333 1.16 14.17 6.40
N THR A 334 2.28 14.74 6.79
CA THR A 334 3.21 15.37 5.84
C THR A 334 3.90 14.30 4.97
N ARG A 335 4.31 14.70 3.76
CA ARG A 335 4.96 13.78 2.83
C ARG A 335 6.31 13.31 3.37
N ASP A 336 6.56 12.00 3.33
CA ASP A 336 7.90 11.45 3.57
C ASP A 336 8.77 11.60 2.32
N ALA A 337 9.67 12.58 2.33
CA ALA A 337 10.59 12.85 1.22
C ALA A 337 11.60 11.70 0.98
N THR A 338 11.73 10.77 1.93
CA THR A 338 12.62 9.60 1.80
C THR A 338 11.97 8.45 1.02
N PHE A 339 10.67 8.56 0.71
CA PHE A 339 9.96 7.57 -0.09
C PHE A 339 10.16 7.85 -1.59
N ALA A 340 11.28 7.41 -2.11
CA ALA A 340 11.62 7.61 -3.52
C ALA A 340 11.39 6.33 -4.31
N ILE A 341 10.36 6.35 -5.12
CA ILE A 341 9.92 5.24 -5.97
C ILE A 341 10.06 5.57 -7.47
N GLY A 342 10.94 6.51 -7.81
CA GLY A 342 11.12 6.96 -9.19
C GLY A 342 9.83 7.53 -9.77
N ALA A 343 9.51 7.18 -11.01
CA ALA A 343 8.25 7.53 -11.64
C ALA A 343 7.05 6.75 -11.07
N GLY A 344 7.30 5.71 -10.26
CA GLY A 344 6.27 4.87 -9.64
C GLY A 344 5.38 4.12 -10.63
N PRO A 345 4.16 3.72 -10.19
CA PRO A 345 3.21 3.03 -11.05
C PRO A 345 2.75 3.93 -12.20
N GLY A 346 2.59 3.35 -13.38
CA GLY A 346 2.20 4.06 -14.59
C GLY A 346 1.48 3.16 -15.60
N ASP A 347 1.16 3.76 -16.76
CA ASP A 347 0.58 3.05 -17.89
C ASP A 347 1.37 3.32 -19.18
N LEU A 348 1.33 2.37 -20.13
CA LEU A 348 1.92 2.50 -21.47
C LEU A 348 0.95 3.10 -22.50
N GLY A 349 -0.32 3.28 -22.12
CA GLY A 349 -1.39 3.74 -23.00
C GLY A 349 -2.11 4.99 -22.48
N THR A 350 -3.34 5.16 -22.92
CA THR A 350 -4.24 6.26 -22.57
C THR A 350 -5.24 5.87 -21.46
N GLU A 351 -5.12 4.67 -20.91
CA GLU A 351 -6.05 4.16 -19.91
C GLU A 351 -5.72 4.72 -18.52
N THR A 352 -6.75 4.91 -17.71
CA THR A 352 -6.59 5.29 -16.31
C THR A 352 -5.95 4.15 -15.54
N PHE A 353 -4.88 4.43 -14.83
CA PHE A 353 -4.26 3.51 -13.88
C PHE A 353 -4.49 4.00 -12.45
N TYR A 354 -4.46 3.09 -11.49
CA TYR A 354 -4.64 3.40 -10.08
C TYR A 354 -4.10 2.28 -9.19
N ILE A 355 -3.79 2.64 -7.96
CA ILE A 355 -3.48 1.69 -6.91
C ILE A 355 -4.78 1.36 -6.18
N ARG A 356 -5.09 0.07 -6.07
CA ARG A 356 -6.33 -0.41 -5.47
C ARG A 356 -6.13 -0.89 -4.03
N ASP A 357 -4.96 -1.49 -3.77
CA ASP A 357 -4.62 -2.00 -2.45
C ASP A 357 -3.12 -1.86 -2.18
N VAL A 358 -2.77 -1.67 -0.93
CA VAL A 358 -1.40 -1.68 -0.42
C VAL A 358 -1.37 -2.47 0.89
N ALA A 359 -0.34 -3.29 1.08
CA ALA A 359 -0.15 -4.03 2.32
C ALA A 359 1.29 -3.89 2.82
N VAL A 360 1.46 -3.57 4.09
CA VAL A 360 2.75 -3.61 4.77
C VAL A 360 2.96 -5.01 5.31
N LEU A 361 4.00 -5.68 4.81
CA LEU A 361 4.32 -7.05 5.20
C LEU A 361 5.01 -7.09 6.57
N SER A 362 4.97 -8.25 7.20
CA SER A 362 5.68 -8.53 8.46
C SER A 362 7.20 -8.26 8.40
N THR A 363 7.76 -8.29 7.19
CA THR A 363 9.15 -7.92 6.89
C THR A 363 9.39 -6.42 6.75
N GLY A 364 8.35 -5.58 6.86
CA GLY A 364 8.38 -4.14 6.59
C GLY A 364 8.32 -3.77 5.09
N LYS A 365 8.42 -4.74 4.18
CA LYS A 365 8.25 -4.51 2.75
C LYS A 365 6.80 -4.16 2.42
N ILE A 366 6.58 -3.52 1.27
CA ILE A 366 5.27 -3.01 0.87
C ILE A 366 4.83 -3.71 -0.41
N LEU A 367 3.69 -4.42 -0.35
CA LEU A 367 2.99 -4.86 -1.55
C LEU A 367 2.13 -3.71 -2.09
N VAL A 368 2.15 -3.54 -3.39
CA VAL A 368 1.36 -2.54 -4.12
C VAL A 368 0.60 -3.25 -5.21
N ALA A 369 -0.71 -3.13 -5.19
CA ALA A 369 -1.59 -3.81 -6.12
C ALA A 369 -2.60 -2.84 -6.75
N GLY A 370 -3.01 -3.13 -8.00
CA GLY A 370 -3.96 -2.27 -8.68
C GLY A 370 -4.08 -2.52 -10.17
N ARG A 371 -4.32 -1.47 -10.92
CA ARG A 371 -4.32 -1.45 -12.38
C ARG A 371 -3.20 -0.53 -12.87
N PHE A 372 -2.06 -1.09 -13.22
CA PHE A 372 -0.92 -0.40 -13.81
C PHE A 372 -0.15 -1.37 -14.71
N THR A 373 0.49 -0.86 -15.75
CA THR A 373 1.18 -1.68 -16.77
C THR A 373 2.69 -1.53 -16.73
N LYS A 374 3.20 -0.68 -15.86
CA LYS A 374 4.63 -0.49 -15.60
C LYS A 374 4.87 0.08 -14.22
N PHE A 375 6.10 -0.05 -13.72
CA PHE A 375 6.55 0.66 -12.54
C PHE A 375 7.95 1.21 -12.80
N ASP A 376 8.16 2.49 -12.53
CA ASP A 376 9.43 3.21 -12.75
C ASP A 376 10.04 2.96 -14.14
N SER A 377 9.22 3.01 -15.20
CA SER A 377 9.58 2.75 -16.60
C SER A 377 9.80 1.27 -16.96
N GLU A 378 9.81 0.36 -16.00
CA GLU A 378 9.98 -1.08 -16.21
C GLU A 378 8.62 -1.75 -16.48
N ILE A 379 8.42 -2.28 -17.69
CA ILE A 379 7.15 -2.87 -18.12
C ILE A 379 6.90 -4.28 -17.58
N GLN A 380 7.92 -4.92 -17.00
CA GLN A 380 7.77 -6.25 -16.40
C GLN A 380 7.03 -6.24 -15.05
N TYR A 381 6.85 -5.06 -14.44
CA TYR A 381 6.19 -4.90 -13.15
C TYR A 381 4.78 -4.34 -13.35
N GLN A 382 3.81 -5.23 -13.46
CA GLN A 382 2.41 -4.90 -13.76
C GLN A 382 1.49 -5.45 -12.68
N GLN A 383 0.44 -4.68 -12.33
CA GLN A 383 -0.67 -5.06 -11.46
C GLN A 383 -0.30 -5.35 -10.00
N ILE A 384 0.87 -5.94 -9.72
CA ILE A 384 1.39 -6.21 -8.38
C ILE A 384 2.90 -6.11 -8.36
N ILE A 385 3.44 -5.45 -7.33
CA ILE A 385 4.87 -5.37 -7.04
C ILE A 385 5.10 -5.41 -5.54
N ARG A 386 6.35 -5.74 -5.15
CA ARG A 386 6.81 -5.56 -3.78
C ARG A 386 7.94 -4.54 -3.74
N LEU A 387 7.79 -3.55 -2.86
CA LEU A 387 8.81 -2.54 -2.61
C LEU A 387 9.63 -2.90 -1.37
N ASN A 388 10.89 -2.51 -1.37
CA ASN A 388 11.78 -2.66 -0.22
C ASN A 388 11.34 -1.71 0.92
N GLU A 389 11.53 -2.11 2.17
CA GLU A 389 11.23 -1.31 3.36
C GLU A 389 11.98 0.03 3.37
N ASN A 390 13.27 -0.06 3.14
CA ASN A 390 14.16 1.10 3.09
C ASN A 390 14.24 1.61 1.65
N LEU A 391 13.23 2.36 1.26
CA LEU A 391 13.33 3.24 0.11
C LEU A 391 14.20 4.46 0.48
N ASN A 392 15.36 4.17 1.07
CA ASN A 392 16.38 5.18 1.05
C ASN A 392 16.60 5.44 -0.43
N VAL A 393 16.25 6.64 -0.86
CA VAL A 393 16.90 7.23 -2.02
C VAL A 393 18.36 6.95 -1.77
N GLY A 394 18.90 5.91 -2.43
CA GLY A 394 20.28 6.01 -2.75
C GLY A 394 20.35 7.42 -3.31
N VAL A 395 21.06 8.32 -2.67
CA VAL A 395 21.59 9.45 -3.39
C VAL A 395 21.95 8.80 -4.71
N THR A 396 21.23 9.16 -5.79
CA THR A 396 21.63 8.70 -7.11
C THR A 396 23.13 8.85 -7.06
N ASP A 397 23.87 7.74 -7.10
CA ASP A 397 25.29 7.84 -7.31
C ASP A 397 25.36 8.64 -8.59
N ILE A 398 25.43 9.96 -8.42
CA ILE A 398 25.89 10.82 -9.49
C ILE A 398 27.24 10.19 -9.73
N ALA A 399 27.35 9.51 -10.86
CA ALA A 399 28.52 8.71 -11.21
C ALA A 399 29.73 9.45 -10.68
N PRO A 400 30.56 8.87 -9.82
CA PRO A 400 31.68 9.63 -9.26
C PRO A 400 32.32 10.26 -10.45
N ALA A 401 32.35 11.60 -10.51
CA ALA A 401 33.21 12.24 -11.49
C ALA A 401 34.52 11.51 -11.31
N ALA A 402 35.06 10.92 -12.36
CA ALA A 402 36.07 9.88 -12.34
C ALA A 402 37.32 10.17 -11.46
N ASP A 403 37.28 11.27 -10.71
CA ASP A 403 38.41 11.86 -10.03
C ASP A 403 38.14 12.31 -8.57
N ILE A 404 36.96 12.03 -7.96
CA ILE A 404 36.69 12.31 -6.52
C ILE A 404 36.68 11.00 -5.73
N ASP A 405 37.64 10.83 -4.83
CA ASP A 405 37.78 9.65 -3.98
C ASP A 405 37.74 10.04 -2.49
N ALA A 406 36.98 9.30 -1.69
CA ALA A 406 36.87 9.54 -0.25
C ALA A 406 37.11 8.25 0.52
N ILE A 407 38.22 8.20 1.25
CA ILE A 407 38.66 7.02 1.99
C ILE A 407 38.72 7.32 3.49
N MET A 408 38.18 6.44 4.32
CA MET A 408 38.31 6.53 5.77
C MET A 408 39.73 6.16 6.23
N ASP A 409 40.42 7.12 6.82
CA ASP A 409 41.68 6.91 7.53
C ASP A 409 41.42 6.64 9.02
N ARG A 410 41.19 5.36 9.35
CA ARG A 410 40.81 4.92 10.68
C ARG A 410 41.87 5.11 11.75
N ASN A 411 43.13 5.24 11.33
CA ASN A 411 44.25 5.44 12.27
C ASN A 411 44.29 6.89 12.82
N ASN A 412 43.63 7.82 12.13
CA ASN A 412 43.67 9.24 12.45
C ASN A 412 42.26 9.86 12.61
N ASP A 413 41.22 9.06 12.74
CA ASP A 413 39.80 9.49 12.87
C ASP A 413 39.42 10.59 11.87
N ARG A 414 39.70 10.35 10.58
CA ARG A 414 39.41 11.32 9.53
C ARG A 414 39.09 10.66 8.18
N ILE A 415 38.35 11.38 7.37
CA ILE A 415 38.13 11.04 5.96
C ILE A 415 39.18 11.77 5.15
N ARG A 416 39.89 11.05 4.26
CA ARG A 416 40.72 11.61 3.24
C ARG A 416 39.92 11.77 1.94
N LEU A 417 39.57 12.99 1.59
CA LEU A 417 38.92 13.36 0.35
C LEU A 417 40.00 13.75 -0.67
N THR A 418 40.06 13.05 -1.80
CA THR A 418 40.98 13.34 -2.91
C THR A 418 40.15 13.83 -4.10
N THR A 419 40.57 14.96 -4.69
CA THR A 419 39.88 15.61 -5.80
C THR A 419 40.87 15.99 -6.90
N PRO A 420 40.43 16.27 -8.16
CA PRO A 420 41.28 16.83 -9.21
C PRO A 420 41.94 18.12 -8.75
N GLU A 421 43.14 18.40 -9.29
CA GLU A 421 43.99 19.53 -8.84
C GLU A 421 43.34 20.93 -8.93
N GLN A 422 42.31 21.09 -9.74
CA GLN A 422 41.65 22.38 -9.96
C GLN A 422 40.25 22.47 -9.31
N LEU A 423 39.80 21.43 -8.61
CA LEU A 423 38.47 21.42 -8.05
C LEU A 423 38.41 22.29 -6.77
N ARG A 424 37.53 23.28 -6.78
CA ARG A 424 37.19 24.11 -5.61
C ARG A 424 35.73 23.96 -5.32
N GLY A 425 35.35 23.97 -4.04
CA GLY A 425 33.96 23.81 -3.63
C GLY A 425 33.78 23.71 -2.13
N THR A 426 32.68 23.16 -1.71
CA THR A 426 32.38 22.89 -0.30
C THR A 426 32.03 21.41 -0.11
N PHE A 427 32.27 20.90 1.09
CA PHE A 427 31.76 19.59 1.47
C PHE A 427 30.77 19.69 2.64
N GLN A 428 29.88 18.74 2.70
CA GLN A 428 29.02 18.46 3.85
C GLN A 428 29.02 16.96 4.13
N LEU A 429 29.27 16.58 5.38
CA LEU A 429 29.08 15.22 5.88
C LEU A 429 27.74 15.16 6.59
N VAL A 430 26.86 14.28 6.12
CA VAL A 430 25.47 14.17 6.54
C VAL A 430 25.23 12.80 7.17
N ASN A 431 24.64 12.73 8.36
CA ASN A 431 24.30 11.47 9.00
C ASN A 431 23.04 10.81 8.40
N ALA A 432 22.69 9.61 8.85
CA ALA A 432 21.54 8.87 8.36
C ALA A 432 20.18 9.59 8.60
N ALA A 433 20.12 10.53 9.57
CA ALA A 433 18.94 11.37 9.82
C ALA A 433 18.88 12.63 8.94
N GLY A 434 19.80 12.79 7.97
CA GLY A 434 19.85 13.96 7.09
C GLY A 434 20.49 15.22 7.69
N GLN A 435 21.04 15.15 8.90
CA GLN A 435 21.67 16.29 9.59
C GLN A 435 23.12 16.45 9.14
N VAL A 436 23.54 17.68 8.87
CA VAL A 436 24.93 18.01 8.59
C VAL A 436 25.72 17.91 9.90
N VAL A 437 26.67 16.98 9.95
CA VAL A 437 27.54 16.73 11.13
C VAL A 437 28.94 17.31 10.97
N SER A 438 29.36 17.64 9.75
CA SER A 438 30.59 18.36 9.44
C SER A 438 30.47 19.04 8.08
N GLU A 439 31.04 20.25 7.95
CA GLU A 439 31.11 20.97 6.67
C GLU A 439 32.37 21.79 6.55
N GLY A 440 32.75 22.14 5.33
CA GLY A 440 33.95 22.93 5.08
C GLY A 440 34.26 23.16 3.60
N ALA A 441 35.37 23.76 3.33
CA ALA A 441 35.86 24.05 1.98
C ALA A 441 36.72 22.93 1.43
N VAL A 442 36.58 22.67 0.13
CA VAL A 442 37.50 21.85 -0.69
C VAL A 442 38.32 22.81 -1.54
N SER A 443 39.59 22.96 -1.21
CA SER A 443 40.49 23.92 -1.92
C SER A 443 41.78 23.29 -2.43
N ASN A 444 42.07 22.05 -2.05
CA ASN A 444 43.27 21.33 -2.40
C ASN A 444 42.93 19.94 -2.95
N ARG A 445 43.88 19.34 -3.65
CA ARG A 445 43.77 17.97 -4.16
C ARG A 445 43.43 16.93 -3.06
N THR A 446 43.84 17.21 -1.84
CA THR A 446 43.55 16.37 -0.69
C THR A 446 43.03 17.23 0.44
N THR A 447 41.80 16.92 0.91
CA THR A 447 41.15 17.54 2.07
C THR A 447 40.95 16.48 3.14
N TYR A 448 41.32 16.80 4.39
CA TYR A 448 41.08 15.91 5.54
C TYR A 448 39.88 16.43 6.35
N ILE A 449 38.90 15.57 6.58
CA ILE A 449 37.68 15.86 7.33
C ILE A 449 37.76 15.07 8.62
N SER A 450 37.79 15.76 9.78
CA SER A 450 37.81 15.09 11.09
C SER A 450 36.49 14.38 11.36
N THR A 451 36.59 13.16 11.86
CA THR A 451 35.42 12.34 12.30
C THR A 451 35.43 12.10 13.82
N ALA A 452 36.34 12.71 14.57
CA ALA A 452 36.51 12.50 16.00
C ALA A 452 35.25 12.83 16.84
N SER A 453 34.38 13.70 16.33
CA SER A 453 33.08 14.07 16.98
C SER A 453 31.86 13.50 16.24
N VAL A 454 32.06 12.64 15.26
CA VAL A 454 30.98 12.09 14.45
C VAL A 454 30.61 10.70 14.99
N SER A 455 29.32 10.44 15.18
CA SER A 455 28.82 9.14 15.63
C SER A 455 29.15 8.04 14.60
N GLN A 456 29.37 6.81 15.07
CA GLN A 456 29.52 5.67 14.17
C GLN A 456 28.21 5.41 13.41
N GLY A 457 28.33 4.95 12.16
CA GLY A 457 27.20 4.61 11.32
C GLY A 457 27.36 5.07 9.87
N VAL A 458 26.27 5.02 9.13
CA VAL A 458 26.24 5.42 7.71
C VAL A 458 26.17 6.95 7.62
N HIS A 459 27.07 7.52 6.80
CA HIS A 459 27.12 8.95 6.49
C HIS A 459 27.25 9.14 4.99
N VAL A 460 26.81 10.29 4.50
CA VAL A 460 26.97 10.72 3.12
C VAL A 460 27.85 11.95 3.09
N LEU A 461 28.98 11.87 2.42
CA LEU A 461 29.82 13.03 2.11
C LEU A 461 29.33 13.64 0.79
N ARG A 462 28.86 14.88 0.84
CA ARG A 462 28.46 15.68 -0.33
C ARG A 462 29.57 16.69 -0.65
N VAL A 463 29.96 16.77 -1.90
CA VAL A 463 30.93 17.76 -2.38
C VAL A 463 30.27 18.58 -3.48
N GLN A 464 30.04 19.87 -3.24
CA GLN A 464 29.55 20.82 -4.24
C GLN A 464 30.69 21.60 -4.83
N THR A 465 30.89 21.50 -6.15
CA THR A 465 31.92 22.19 -6.88
C THR A 465 31.55 23.64 -7.18
N SER A 466 32.52 24.47 -7.50
CA SER A 466 32.31 25.91 -7.77
C SER A 466 31.50 26.18 -9.05
N ASP A 467 31.35 25.20 -9.95
CA ASP A 467 30.52 25.24 -11.14
C ASP A 467 29.08 24.74 -10.86
N GLY A 468 28.77 24.35 -9.58
CA GLY A 468 27.46 23.93 -9.14
C GLY A 468 27.20 22.42 -9.21
N ALA A 469 28.16 21.61 -9.71
CA ALA A 469 28.01 20.16 -9.71
C ALA A 469 28.04 19.62 -8.27
N LEU A 470 27.21 18.62 -7.98
CA LEU A 470 27.10 17.97 -6.67
C LEU A 470 27.57 16.51 -6.79
N HIS A 471 28.53 16.12 -5.97
CA HIS A 471 29.07 14.77 -5.88
C HIS A 471 28.78 14.21 -4.49
N SER A 472 28.48 12.91 -4.38
CA SER A 472 28.17 12.29 -3.09
C SER A 472 28.86 10.93 -2.96
N VAL A 473 29.42 10.66 -1.77
CA VAL A 473 30.07 9.39 -1.44
C VAL A 473 29.50 8.87 -0.14
N LYS A 474 29.02 7.62 -0.14
CA LYS A 474 28.56 6.94 1.08
C LYS A 474 29.76 6.42 1.87
N LEU A 475 29.78 6.71 3.15
CA LEU A 475 30.84 6.31 4.08
C LEU A 475 30.22 5.57 5.27
N VAL A 476 30.94 4.57 5.80
CA VAL A 476 30.61 3.91 7.06
C VAL A 476 31.73 4.27 8.04
N LEU A 477 31.41 5.12 9.02
CA LEU A 477 32.31 5.61 10.04
C LEU A 477 32.26 4.72 11.28
#